data_ce9e25d443fd0e63968c87130ff4cde2
#
_entry.id   ce9e25d443fd0e63968c87130ff4cde2
#
_cell.length_a   1.000
_cell.length_b   1.000
_cell.length_c   1.000
_cell.angle_alpha   90.00
_cell.angle_beta   90.00
_cell.angle_gamma   90.00
#
_symmetry.space_group_name_H-M   'P 1'
#
loop_
_entity.id
_entity.type
_entity.pdbx_description
1 polymer ?
#
loop_
_entity_poly.entity_id
_entity_poly.type
_entity_poly.pdbx_seq_one_letter_code
_entity_poly.pdbx_strand_id
1 'polypeptide(L)'
;MCDLTRDFISQSETTDRILKEIGVMSPVIKVYNKCDNIRDFTLCDKNAIIISARTGQGVDELKRRIENFFDEQFVECVIRLDYSKQDLFFRQKKYAERSEIKYLDNEIEIKLRVKKTEYHRFAEMVESEKIKSEEP
;
A
#
# COMPACT_ATOMS: atom_id res chain seq x y z
N MET A 1 14.35 -2.65 -10.88
CA MET A 1 14.97 -3.93 -10.47
C MET A 1 16.37 -4.00 -11.09
N CYS A 2 17.38 -4.33 -10.30
CA CYS A 2 18.75 -4.49 -10.77
C CYS A 2 19.15 -5.97 -10.67
N ASP A 3 19.98 -6.41 -11.60
CA ASP A 3 20.53 -7.77 -11.56
C ASP A 3 21.80 -7.81 -10.68
N LEU A 4 21.90 -8.81 -9.82
CA LEU A 4 23.09 -9.06 -9.04
C LEU A 4 24.18 -9.69 -9.92
N THR A 5 24.92 -8.83 -10.57
CA THR A 5 26.11 -9.15 -11.38
C THR A 5 27.30 -8.38 -10.82
N ARG A 6 28.48 -8.52 -11.40
CA ARG A 6 29.69 -7.78 -10.97
C ARG A 6 29.50 -6.26 -10.98
N ASP A 7 28.59 -5.75 -11.84
CA ASP A 7 28.37 -4.31 -12.05
C ASP A 7 27.06 -3.79 -11.43
N PHE A 8 26.48 -4.51 -10.46
CA PHE A 8 25.19 -4.15 -9.87
C PHE A 8 25.17 -2.75 -9.21
N ILE A 9 26.28 -2.30 -8.65
CA ILE A 9 26.41 -0.97 -8.05
C ILE A 9 26.22 0.10 -9.13
N SER A 10 26.95 -0.03 -10.23
CA SER A 10 26.84 0.90 -11.38
C SER A 10 25.43 0.92 -11.98
N GLN A 11 24.78 -0.23 -12.08
CA GLN A 11 23.39 -0.34 -12.53
C GLN A 11 22.42 0.35 -11.58
N SER A 12 22.61 0.19 -10.27
CA SER A 12 21.79 0.85 -9.26
C SER A 12 21.94 2.37 -9.30
N GLU A 13 23.17 2.88 -9.40
CA GLU A 13 23.43 4.31 -9.51
C GLU A 13 22.86 4.91 -10.79
N THR A 14 22.96 4.19 -11.90
CA THR A 14 22.37 4.61 -13.18
C THR A 14 20.85 4.67 -13.10
N THR A 15 20.21 3.67 -12.48
CA THR A 15 18.78 3.63 -12.27
C THR A 15 18.33 4.81 -11.39
N ASP A 16 19.00 5.06 -10.27
CA ASP A 16 18.69 6.18 -9.38
C ASP A 16 18.79 7.53 -10.08
N ARG A 17 19.81 7.70 -10.93
CA ARG A 17 19.97 8.91 -11.74
C ARG A 17 18.81 9.10 -12.71
N ILE A 18 18.45 8.06 -13.46
CA ILE A 18 17.33 8.11 -14.41
C ILE A 18 16.02 8.43 -13.71
N LEU A 19 15.74 7.79 -12.56
CA LEU A 19 14.51 8.05 -11.78
C LEU A 19 14.44 9.52 -11.34
N LYS A 20 15.56 10.12 -10.96
CA LYS A 20 15.63 11.55 -10.62
C LYS A 20 15.43 12.45 -11.83
N GLU A 21 16.03 12.11 -12.98
CA GLU A 21 15.92 12.88 -14.22
C GLU A 21 14.47 12.92 -14.74
N ILE A 22 13.74 11.81 -14.66
CA ILE A 22 12.33 11.75 -15.06
C ILE A 22 11.36 12.25 -13.98
N GLY A 23 11.86 12.68 -12.81
CA GLY A 23 11.05 13.32 -11.76
C GLY A 23 10.08 12.37 -11.07
N VAL A 24 10.48 11.13 -10.81
CA VAL A 24 9.64 10.17 -10.08
C VAL A 24 9.38 10.65 -8.67
N MET A 25 8.12 10.91 -8.34
CA MET A 25 7.65 11.32 -7.00
C MET A 25 7.09 10.17 -6.18
N SER A 26 6.86 9.02 -6.80
CA SER A 26 6.35 7.82 -6.12
C SER A 26 7.42 7.14 -5.29
N PRO A 27 7.07 6.49 -4.18
CA PRO A 27 7.98 5.64 -3.44
C PRO A 27 8.60 4.55 -4.32
N VAL A 28 9.88 4.27 -4.11
CA VAL A 28 10.65 3.31 -4.89
C VAL A 28 11.10 2.16 -3.99
N ILE A 29 10.81 0.93 -4.39
CA ILE A 29 11.34 -0.28 -3.76
C ILE A 29 12.52 -0.76 -4.58
N LYS A 30 13.71 -0.80 -3.98
CA LYS A 30 14.89 -1.37 -4.63
C LYS A 30 14.88 -2.88 -4.53
N VAL A 31 14.99 -3.53 -5.66
CA VAL A 31 15.00 -4.98 -5.76
C VAL A 31 16.22 -5.42 -6.57
N TYR A 32 17.01 -6.30 -5.96
CA TYR A 32 18.16 -6.94 -6.62
C TYR A 32 17.81 -8.37 -6.95
N ASN A 33 17.84 -8.69 -8.23
CA ASN A 33 17.53 -10.02 -8.75
C ASN A 33 18.78 -10.86 -9.00
N LYS A 34 18.58 -12.15 -9.23
CA LYS A 34 19.63 -13.15 -9.54
C LYS A 34 20.57 -13.44 -8.37
N CYS A 35 20.06 -13.44 -7.14
CA CYS A 35 20.85 -13.76 -5.96
C CYS A 35 21.41 -15.21 -5.96
N ASP A 36 20.82 -16.10 -6.76
CA ASP A 36 21.28 -17.45 -6.95
C ASP A 36 22.66 -17.56 -7.65
N ASN A 37 23.10 -16.49 -8.31
CA ASN A 37 24.38 -16.44 -9.00
C ASN A 37 25.55 -15.92 -8.11
N ILE A 38 25.26 -15.47 -6.88
CA ILE A 38 26.25 -14.84 -6.00
C ILE A 38 26.22 -15.53 -4.63
N ARG A 39 27.40 -16.00 -4.17
CA ARG A 39 27.54 -16.69 -2.88
C ARG A 39 27.74 -15.75 -1.69
N ASP A 40 28.49 -14.66 -1.90
CA ASP A 40 28.83 -13.70 -0.85
C ASP A 40 28.40 -12.30 -1.31
N PHE A 41 27.38 -11.76 -0.65
CA PHE A 41 26.81 -10.49 -1.01
C PHE A 41 26.50 -9.66 0.25
N THR A 42 27.09 -8.49 0.34
CA THR A 42 26.78 -7.51 1.39
C THR A 42 26.12 -6.30 0.77
N LEU A 43 24.84 -6.11 1.04
CA LEU A 43 24.11 -4.90 0.66
C LEU A 43 24.43 -3.76 1.61
N CYS A 44 24.79 -2.62 1.05
CA CYS A 44 24.88 -1.36 1.79
C CYS A 44 23.49 -0.78 2.07
N ASP A 45 22.47 -1.13 1.28
CA ASP A 45 21.10 -0.65 1.42
C ASP A 45 20.26 -1.67 2.19
N LYS A 46 19.99 -1.38 3.45
CA LYS A 46 19.17 -2.22 4.34
C LYS A 46 17.70 -2.30 3.92
N ASN A 47 17.24 -1.38 3.08
CA ASN A 47 15.85 -1.33 2.61
C ASN A 47 15.63 -2.07 1.30
N ALA A 48 16.70 -2.51 0.65
CA ALA A 48 16.61 -3.26 -0.59
C ALA A 48 16.19 -4.71 -0.35
N ILE A 49 15.49 -5.28 -1.30
CA ILE A 49 15.04 -6.68 -1.29
C ILE A 49 15.88 -7.46 -2.29
N ILE A 50 16.36 -8.61 -1.86
CA ILE A 50 17.15 -9.52 -2.69
C ILE A 50 16.27 -10.68 -3.10
N ILE A 51 16.20 -10.96 -4.39
CA ILE A 51 15.40 -12.04 -4.94
C ILE A 51 16.18 -12.89 -5.94
N SER A 52 15.65 -14.08 -6.19
CA SER A 52 15.90 -14.84 -7.42
C SER A 52 14.56 -15.16 -8.08
N ALA A 53 14.25 -14.49 -9.16
CA ALA A 53 13.04 -14.76 -9.91
C ALA A 53 13.01 -16.19 -10.47
N ARG A 54 14.20 -16.76 -10.73
CA ARG A 54 14.35 -18.13 -11.22
C ARG A 54 13.99 -19.18 -10.18
N THR A 55 14.43 -19.00 -8.93
CA THR A 55 14.23 -19.97 -7.84
C THR A 55 13.02 -19.66 -6.97
N GLY A 56 12.48 -18.43 -7.04
CA GLY A 56 11.44 -17.93 -6.17
C GLY A 56 11.96 -17.39 -4.82
N GLN A 57 13.26 -17.48 -4.56
CA GLN A 57 13.83 -16.97 -3.32
C GLN A 57 13.59 -15.46 -3.16
N GLY A 58 13.10 -15.05 -1.99
CA GLY A 58 12.83 -13.64 -1.65
C GLY A 58 11.59 -13.02 -2.31
N VAL A 59 10.91 -13.74 -3.21
CA VAL A 59 9.71 -13.24 -3.92
C VAL A 59 8.55 -12.99 -2.96
N ASP A 60 8.37 -13.84 -1.96
CA ASP A 60 7.29 -13.66 -0.97
C ASP A 60 7.54 -12.43 -0.08
N GLU A 61 8.79 -12.14 0.25
CA GLU A 61 9.16 -10.90 0.95
C GLU A 61 8.84 -9.67 0.11
N LEU A 62 9.15 -9.70 -1.19
CA LEU A 62 8.82 -8.63 -2.11
C LEU A 62 7.30 -8.41 -2.20
N LYS A 63 6.52 -9.48 -2.33
CA LYS A 63 5.05 -9.39 -2.36
C LYS A 63 4.51 -8.76 -1.09
N ARG A 64 4.96 -9.24 0.08
CA ARG A 64 4.55 -8.70 1.38
C ARG A 64 4.90 -7.21 1.51
N ARG A 65 6.07 -6.78 1.03
CA ARG A 65 6.49 -5.37 1.06
C ARG A 65 5.58 -4.49 0.20
N ILE A 66 5.20 -5.00 -0.98
CA ILE A 66 4.27 -4.30 -1.87
C ILE A 66 2.87 -4.23 -1.24
N GLU A 67 2.36 -5.32 -0.68
CA GLU A 67 1.07 -5.37 -0.01
C GLU A 67 1.01 -4.39 1.16
N ASN A 68 2.01 -4.41 2.05
CA ASN A 68 2.10 -3.47 3.17
C ASN A 68 2.11 -2.02 2.71
N PHE A 69 2.86 -1.71 1.65
CA PHE A 69 2.91 -0.36 1.09
C PHE A 69 1.52 0.11 0.64
N PHE A 70 0.75 -0.76 -0.03
CA PHE A 70 -0.60 -0.42 -0.44
C PHE A 70 -1.55 -0.33 0.76
N ASP A 71 -1.45 -1.22 1.73
CA ASP A 71 -2.28 -1.20 2.93
C ASP A 71 -2.08 0.08 3.74
N GLU A 72 -0.85 0.58 3.84
CA GLU A 72 -0.54 1.86 4.48
C GLU A 72 -1.20 3.08 3.82
N GLN A 73 -1.62 2.97 2.55
CA GLN A 73 -2.31 4.05 1.84
C GLN A 73 -3.82 4.11 2.14
N PHE A 74 -4.36 3.08 2.78
CA PHE A 74 -5.79 2.96 3.06
C PHE A 74 -6.09 3.09 4.55
N VAL A 75 -7.32 3.49 4.83
CA VAL A 75 -7.92 3.49 6.16
C VAL A 75 -9.17 2.63 6.12
N GLU A 76 -9.34 1.79 7.10
CA GLU A 76 -10.59 1.07 7.34
C GLU A 76 -11.38 1.79 8.43
N CYS A 77 -12.63 2.08 8.17
CA CYS A 77 -13.52 2.71 9.13
C CYS A 77 -14.93 2.14 9.04
N VAL A 78 -15.67 2.30 10.11
CA VAL A 78 -17.08 1.93 10.18
C VAL A 78 -17.89 3.20 10.35
N ILE A 79 -18.89 3.37 9.50
CA ILE A 79 -19.84 4.47 9.54
C ILE A 79 -21.19 3.91 9.93
N ARG A 80 -21.90 4.60 10.83
CA ARG A 80 -23.30 4.34 11.14
C ARG A 80 -24.12 5.55 10.75
N LEU A 81 -25.12 5.34 9.90
CA LEU A 81 -25.98 6.38 9.38
C LEU A 81 -27.44 6.01 9.57
N ASP A 82 -28.22 6.99 9.98
CA ASP A 82 -29.68 6.92 9.86
C ASP A 82 -30.10 6.74 8.40
N TYR A 83 -31.17 6.03 8.15
CA TYR A 83 -31.69 5.79 6.80
C TYR A 83 -31.93 7.07 6.00
N SER A 84 -32.29 8.17 6.67
CA SER A 84 -32.48 9.47 6.03
C SER A 84 -31.21 10.07 5.44
N LYS A 85 -30.04 9.66 5.93
CA LYS A 85 -28.72 10.15 5.50
C LYS A 85 -28.01 9.22 4.52
N GLN A 86 -28.60 8.09 4.15
CA GLN A 86 -27.95 7.11 3.27
C GLN A 86 -27.51 7.70 1.92
N ASP A 87 -28.24 8.66 1.39
CA ASP A 87 -27.93 9.31 0.11
C ASP A 87 -26.57 10.03 0.13
N LEU A 88 -26.17 10.56 1.29
CA LEU A 88 -24.85 11.20 1.45
C LEU A 88 -23.75 10.18 1.19
N PHE A 89 -23.88 8.99 1.75
CA PHE A 89 -22.92 7.92 1.52
C PHE A 89 -22.89 7.48 0.06
N PHE A 90 -24.07 7.24 -0.55
CA PHE A 90 -24.13 6.75 -1.93
C PHE A 90 -23.50 7.73 -2.93
N ARG A 91 -23.58 9.04 -2.70
CA ARG A 91 -22.90 10.05 -3.50
C ARG A 91 -21.37 9.95 -3.41
N GLN A 92 -20.84 9.58 -2.25
CA GLN A 92 -19.40 9.48 -1.99
C GLN A 92 -18.83 8.07 -2.21
N LYS A 93 -19.68 7.05 -2.36
CA LYS A 93 -19.29 5.64 -2.48
C LYS A 93 -18.22 5.38 -3.55
N LYS A 94 -18.23 6.14 -4.63
CA LYS A 94 -17.25 6.03 -5.73
C LYS A 94 -15.81 6.29 -5.30
N TYR A 95 -15.59 6.95 -4.16
CA TYR A 95 -14.25 7.21 -3.61
C TYR A 95 -13.78 6.13 -2.62
N ALA A 96 -14.66 5.20 -2.26
CA ALA A 96 -14.29 4.04 -1.48
C ALA A 96 -13.76 2.93 -2.39
N GLU A 97 -12.63 2.30 -1.99
CA GLU A 97 -12.13 1.13 -2.68
C GLU A 97 -13.06 -0.07 -2.45
N ARG A 98 -13.47 -0.25 -1.21
CA ARG A 98 -14.35 -1.32 -0.78
C ARG A 98 -15.39 -0.79 0.21
N SER A 99 -16.61 -1.27 0.10
CA SER A 99 -17.66 -1.00 1.06
C SER A 99 -18.53 -2.23 1.28
N GLU A 100 -18.83 -2.50 2.54
CA GLU A 100 -19.80 -3.52 2.95
C GLU A 100 -20.92 -2.82 3.72
N ILE A 101 -22.16 -3.04 3.30
CA ILE A 101 -23.34 -2.39 3.89
C ILE A 101 -24.13 -3.44 4.65
N LYS A 102 -24.41 -3.14 5.91
CA LYS A 102 -25.28 -3.95 6.77
C LYS A 102 -26.47 -3.13 7.21
N TYR A 103 -27.64 -3.63 6.95
CA TYR A 103 -28.89 -2.96 7.33
C TYR A 103 -29.29 -3.42 8.73
N LEU A 104 -29.46 -2.47 9.62
CA LEU A 104 -29.95 -2.64 10.99
C LEU A 104 -31.36 -2.08 11.10
N ASP A 105 -32.03 -2.28 12.24
CA ASP A 105 -33.46 -1.90 12.39
C ASP A 105 -33.71 -0.40 12.18
N ASN A 106 -32.84 0.48 12.66
CA ASN A 106 -32.99 1.93 12.60
C ASN A 106 -31.87 2.66 11.86
N GLU A 107 -30.81 1.96 11.49
CA GLU A 107 -29.62 2.56 10.87
C GLU A 107 -28.95 1.59 9.90
N ILE A 108 -28.06 2.11 9.09
CA ILE A 108 -27.14 1.31 8.27
C ILE A 108 -25.73 1.38 8.85
N GLU A 109 -25.09 0.23 8.95
CA GLU A 109 -23.68 0.12 9.29
C GLU A 109 -22.89 -0.14 8.01
N ILE A 110 -21.87 0.65 7.76
CA ILE A 110 -21.07 0.58 6.55
C ILE A 110 -19.60 0.44 6.93
N LYS A 111 -19.00 -0.68 6.58
CA LYS A 111 -17.55 -0.85 6.66
C LYS A 111 -16.94 -0.34 5.37
N LEU A 112 -15.95 0.54 5.50
CA LEU A 112 -15.30 1.20 4.37
C LEU A 112 -13.80 0.97 4.39
N ARG A 113 -13.23 0.78 3.21
CA ARG A 113 -11.81 0.91 2.96
C ARG A 113 -11.61 2.05 1.96
N VAL A 114 -10.94 3.10 2.39
CA VAL A 114 -10.73 4.32 1.58
C VAL A 114 -9.28 4.74 1.60
N LYS A 115 -8.82 5.41 0.54
CA LYS A 115 -7.49 6.04 0.55
C LYS A 115 -7.44 7.12 1.62
N LYS A 116 -6.32 7.25 2.31
CA LYS A 116 -6.10 8.30 3.32
C LYS A 116 -6.40 9.70 2.78
N THR A 117 -6.09 9.94 1.50
CA THR A 117 -6.34 11.21 0.80
C THR A 117 -7.83 11.51 0.61
N GLU A 118 -8.68 10.47 0.52
CA GLU A 118 -10.12 10.61 0.32
C GLU A 118 -10.93 10.47 1.62
N TYR A 119 -10.26 10.12 2.72
CA TYR A 119 -10.93 9.89 4.01
C TYR A 119 -11.74 11.10 4.50
N HIS A 120 -11.27 12.33 4.24
CA HIS A 120 -11.99 13.55 4.63
C HIS A 120 -13.42 13.63 4.10
N ARG A 121 -13.72 12.96 2.97
CA ARG A 121 -15.08 12.93 2.38
C ARG A 121 -16.07 12.15 3.21
N PHE A 122 -15.58 11.25 4.03
CA PHE A 122 -16.36 10.37 4.89
C PHE A 122 -16.29 10.79 6.36
N ALA A 123 -15.34 11.65 6.71
CA ALA A 123 -15.09 12.05 8.10
C ALA A 123 -16.30 12.70 8.77
N GLU A 124 -17.09 13.48 8.02
CA GLU A 124 -18.31 14.12 8.52
C GLU A 124 -19.45 13.11 8.76
N MET A 125 -19.36 11.94 8.13
CA MET A 125 -20.35 10.87 8.27
C MET A 125 -20.00 9.90 9.40
N VAL A 126 -18.73 9.92 9.82
CA VAL A 126 -18.24 9.13 10.96
C VAL A 126 -18.68 9.85 12.22
N GLU A 127 -19.87 9.52 12.76
CA GLU A 127 -20.23 9.96 14.10
C GLU A 127 -19.25 9.34 15.09
N SER A 128 -18.48 10.21 15.71
CA SER A 128 -17.76 10.20 16.99
C SER A 128 -17.65 8.89 17.80
N GLU A 129 -17.51 7.75 17.18
CA GLU A 129 -16.93 6.60 17.88
C GLU A 129 -15.49 6.42 17.36
N LYS A 130 -14.57 6.76 18.28
CA LYS A 130 -13.14 6.57 18.17
C LYS A 130 -12.81 5.41 17.24
N ILE A 131 -12.20 5.75 16.13
CA ILE A 131 -11.35 4.84 15.39
C ILE A 131 -10.41 4.26 16.45
N LYS A 132 -10.68 3.07 16.92
CA LYS A 132 -9.63 2.22 17.41
C LYS A 132 -8.85 1.83 16.17
N SER A 133 -7.86 2.65 15.84
CA SER A 133 -6.70 2.15 15.15
C SER A 133 -6.19 1.04 16.06
N GLU A 134 -6.56 -0.19 15.77
CA GLU A 134 -5.77 -1.31 16.18
C GLU A 134 -4.46 -1.15 15.43
N GLU A 135 -3.54 -0.41 16.05
CA GLU A 135 -2.14 -0.59 15.77
C GLU A 135 -1.81 -2.02 16.13
N PRO A 136 -1.24 -2.79 15.20
CA PRO A 136 -0.75 -4.12 15.51
C PRO A 136 0.45 -4.05 16.46
#